data_692cd8101c980ced9ee65745d23f8b49
#
_entry.id   692cd8101c980ced9ee65745d23f8b49
#
_cell.length_a   1.000
_cell.length_b   1.000
_cell.length_c   1.000
_cell.angle_alpha   90.00
_cell.angle_beta   90.00
_cell.angle_gamma   90.00
#
_symmetry.space_group_name_H-M   'P 1'
#
loop_
_entity.id
_entity.type
_entity.pdbx_description
1 polymer ?
#
loop_
_entity_poly.entity_id
_entity_poly.type
_entity_poly.pdbx_seq_one_letter_code
_entity_poly.pdbx_strand_id
1 'polypeptide(L)'
;MTPPRSDSPIAASAAPAERAPGTKVDLRKFAWLSIITAILTIALKTGAWALTDSVGLLSDAAESTVNLVAAVVALIALTVAARPATERFLYGRAKAEYFSAAVEGLMIFVAAAVILVTAVERFVNPRPLENVGLGLIIIVIASLLNGGVALVLMRAGKTHNSITLRADGKHLMTDVVTSAGVLLGVGLVVLTGWERLDAVVAFAVGVNIIVTGISLLSESVSGLLDKALPDEDHEIITEILRRRTDGTTTFHGLQTREAGQQKYMNVHVLVPDEWTVKHGHDYIEGLEDELRTCLPDLTVLTHLEPISDPASYMDIPEAHVPIHDDEHDPTRPPGWARIDSAEDR
;
A
#
# COMPACT_ATOMS: atom_id res chain seq x y z
N MET A 1 39.22 -49.43 26.04
CA MET A 1 39.68 -49.19 24.67
C MET A 1 38.55 -48.48 23.95
N THR A 2 38.67 -47.19 23.81
CA THR A 2 37.74 -46.31 23.08
C THR A 2 38.23 -46.19 21.64
N PRO A 3 37.40 -46.34 20.60
CA PRO A 3 37.86 -46.17 19.22
C PRO A 3 38.09 -44.68 18.90
N PRO A 4 39.02 -44.35 18.01
CA PRO A 4 39.37 -42.98 17.66
C PRO A 4 38.23 -42.32 16.84
N ARG A 5 37.91 -41.06 17.16
CA ARG A 5 37.07 -40.19 16.33
C ARG A 5 37.83 -39.87 15.03
N SER A 6 37.21 -40.19 13.91
CA SER A 6 37.69 -39.74 12.60
C SER A 6 37.22 -38.29 12.39
N ASP A 7 38.12 -37.33 12.59
CA ASP A 7 37.93 -35.96 12.15
C ASP A 7 38.12 -35.92 10.62
N SER A 8 37.05 -36.11 9.89
CA SER A 8 37.02 -35.70 8.47
C SER A 8 36.67 -34.24 8.40
N PRO A 9 37.51 -33.41 7.77
CA PRO A 9 37.14 -31.99 7.54
C PRO A 9 35.95 -31.97 6.58
N ILE A 10 34.82 -31.42 7.04
CA ILE A 10 33.71 -31.04 6.17
C ILE A 10 34.32 -30.07 5.17
N ALA A 11 34.46 -30.53 3.93
CA ALA A 11 34.86 -29.64 2.82
C ALA A 11 33.85 -28.50 2.79
N ALA A 12 34.33 -27.29 3.08
CA ALA A 12 33.57 -26.07 2.91
C ALA A 12 33.25 -25.98 1.41
N SER A 13 32.07 -26.43 1.04
CA SER A 13 31.46 -26.13 -0.24
C SER A 13 31.40 -24.62 -0.30
N ALA A 14 31.97 -24.03 -1.36
CA ALA A 14 31.89 -22.59 -1.61
C ALA A 14 30.42 -22.19 -1.50
N ALA A 15 30.13 -21.28 -0.56
CA ALA A 15 28.78 -20.75 -0.38
C ALA A 15 28.32 -20.22 -1.75
N PRO A 16 27.09 -20.57 -2.19
CA PRO A 16 26.50 -19.94 -3.36
C PRO A 16 26.56 -18.43 -3.13
N ALA A 17 26.96 -17.68 -4.15
CA ALA A 17 26.99 -16.22 -4.09
C ALA A 17 25.64 -15.74 -3.56
N GLU A 18 25.67 -15.10 -2.39
CA GLU A 18 24.51 -14.51 -1.72
C GLU A 18 23.83 -13.60 -2.75
N ARG A 19 22.72 -14.09 -3.34
CA ARG A 19 21.90 -13.27 -4.25
C ARG A 19 21.37 -12.13 -3.38
N ALA A 20 21.86 -10.93 -3.63
CA ALA A 20 21.43 -9.73 -2.95
C ALA A 20 19.90 -9.63 -3.04
N PRO A 21 19.19 -9.45 -1.91
CA PRO A 21 17.75 -9.18 -1.94
C PRO A 21 17.51 -8.02 -2.91
N GLY A 22 16.47 -8.14 -3.75
CA GLY A 22 16.17 -7.20 -4.81
C GLY A 22 16.39 -5.76 -4.35
N THR A 23 17.15 -4.98 -5.11
CA THR A 23 17.64 -3.65 -4.73
C THR A 23 16.44 -2.78 -4.43
N LYS A 24 16.15 -2.54 -3.14
CA LYS A 24 15.03 -1.67 -2.71
C LYS A 24 15.22 -0.31 -3.36
N VAL A 25 14.25 0.11 -4.15
CA VAL A 25 14.28 1.44 -4.79
C VAL A 25 14.18 2.51 -3.71
N ASP A 26 15.08 3.49 -3.75
CA ASP A 26 15.02 4.62 -2.83
C ASP A 26 13.88 5.58 -3.20
N LEU A 27 12.79 5.50 -2.45
CA LEU A 27 11.58 6.29 -2.66
C LEU A 27 11.63 7.67 -1.97
N ARG A 28 12.65 7.96 -1.15
CA ARG A 28 12.77 9.24 -0.41
C ARG A 28 12.82 10.45 -1.34
N LYS A 29 13.33 10.30 -2.57
CA LYS A 29 13.32 11.36 -3.58
C LYS A 29 11.92 11.90 -3.90
N PHE A 30 10.92 11.04 -3.86
CA PHE A 30 9.53 11.44 -4.09
C PHE A 30 8.94 12.20 -2.90
N ALA A 31 9.25 11.80 -1.66
CA ALA A 31 8.85 12.55 -0.47
C ALA A 31 9.54 13.93 -0.43
N TRP A 32 10.80 14.04 -0.86
CA TRP A 32 11.45 15.34 -1.01
C TRP A 32 10.76 16.22 -2.06
N LEU A 33 10.29 15.63 -3.16
CA LEU A 33 9.51 16.37 -4.16
C LEU A 33 8.22 16.94 -3.55
N SER A 34 7.50 16.14 -2.74
CA SER A 34 6.31 16.59 -2.01
C SER A 34 6.61 17.72 -1.04
N ILE A 35 7.69 17.62 -0.24
CA ILE A 35 8.12 18.67 0.69
C ILE A 35 8.44 19.98 -0.05
N ILE A 36 9.19 19.91 -1.15
CA ILE A 36 9.54 21.09 -1.94
C ILE A 36 8.26 21.74 -2.49
N THR A 37 7.32 20.93 -2.98
CA THR A 37 6.02 21.43 -3.48
C THR A 37 5.22 22.10 -2.37
N ALA A 38 5.15 21.48 -1.18
CA ALA A 38 4.47 22.08 -0.03
C ALA A 38 5.08 23.44 0.37
N ILE A 39 6.41 23.53 0.41
CA ILE A 39 7.10 24.81 0.71
C ILE A 39 6.78 25.87 -0.35
N LEU A 40 6.78 25.50 -1.64
CA LEU A 40 6.46 26.43 -2.73
C LEU A 40 5.01 26.90 -2.67
N THR A 41 4.06 26.00 -2.39
CA THR A 41 2.64 26.36 -2.27
C THR A 41 2.39 27.23 -1.04
N ILE A 42 3.02 26.96 0.09
CA ILE A 42 2.98 27.83 1.28
C ILE A 42 3.51 29.23 0.93
N ALA A 43 4.67 29.31 0.29
CA ALA A 43 5.27 30.61 -0.08
C ALA A 43 4.38 31.40 -1.04
N LEU A 44 3.78 30.74 -2.06
CA LEU A 44 2.87 31.37 -3.00
C LEU A 44 1.61 31.90 -2.29
N LYS A 45 0.97 31.07 -1.46
CA LYS A 45 -0.28 31.43 -0.77
C LYS A 45 -0.05 32.51 0.30
N THR A 46 1.04 32.39 1.07
CA THR A 46 1.43 33.41 2.07
C THR A 46 1.80 34.76 1.39
N GLY A 47 2.54 34.71 0.29
CA GLY A 47 2.87 35.89 -0.49
C GLY A 47 1.61 36.56 -1.04
N ALA A 48 0.65 35.81 -1.53
CA ALA A 48 -0.63 36.31 -2.00
C ALA A 48 -1.46 36.96 -0.87
N TRP A 49 -1.51 36.32 0.30
CA TRP A 49 -2.13 36.87 1.49
C TRP A 49 -1.49 38.22 1.86
N ALA A 50 -0.18 38.32 1.91
CA ALA A 50 0.53 39.54 2.26
C ALA A 50 0.25 40.71 1.27
N LEU A 51 -0.08 40.41 0.01
CA LEU A 51 -0.43 41.42 -1.00
C LEU A 51 -1.90 41.80 -1.01
N THR A 52 -2.79 40.91 -0.57
CA THR A 52 -4.25 41.09 -0.69
C THR A 52 -4.97 41.25 0.64
N ASP A 53 -4.31 40.92 1.76
CA ASP A 53 -4.88 40.87 3.13
C ASP A 53 -6.14 39.97 3.20
N SER A 54 -6.24 38.98 2.30
CA SER A 54 -7.38 38.08 2.20
C SER A 54 -7.30 36.98 3.26
N VAL A 55 -8.28 36.91 4.17
CA VAL A 55 -8.40 35.87 5.19
C VAL A 55 -8.53 34.48 4.56
N GLY A 56 -9.16 34.36 3.39
CA GLY A 56 -9.26 33.10 2.65
C GLY A 56 -7.91 32.57 2.23
N LEU A 57 -7.01 33.43 1.71
CA LEU A 57 -5.64 33.02 1.34
C LEU A 57 -4.78 32.68 2.56
N LEU A 58 -4.98 33.30 3.70
CA LEU A 58 -4.34 32.94 4.95
C LEU A 58 -4.77 31.55 5.42
N SER A 59 -6.06 31.25 5.36
CA SER A 59 -6.60 29.92 5.68
C SER A 59 -6.02 28.84 4.76
N ASP A 60 -5.92 29.13 3.47
CA ASP A 60 -5.35 28.24 2.43
C ASP A 60 -3.84 28.01 2.63
N ALA A 61 -3.10 29.04 3.09
CA ALA A 61 -1.70 28.90 3.47
C ALA A 61 -1.51 28.03 4.75
N ALA A 62 -2.42 28.17 5.72
CA ALA A 62 -2.42 27.35 6.92
C ALA A 62 -2.70 25.87 6.60
N GLU A 63 -3.65 25.58 5.69
CA GLU A 63 -3.92 24.22 5.18
C GLU A 63 -2.69 23.64 4.49
N SER A 64 -1.98 24.42 3.67
CA SER A 64 -0.73 23.99 3.03
C SER A 64 0.38 23.64 4.04
N THR A 65 0.33 24.19 5.26
CA THR A 65 1.24 23.79 6.35
C THR A 65 0.95 22.38 6.85
N VAL A 66 -0.30 21.97 6.84
CA VAL A 66 -0.68 20.57 7.17
C VAL A 66 -0.11 19.62 6.12
N ASN A 67 -0.12 19.99 4.83
CA ASN A 67 0.47 19.21 3.75
C ASN A 67 1.98 19.04 3.92
N LEU A 68 2.68 20.07 4.39
CA LEU A 68 4.10 19.96 4.73
C LEU A 68 4.35 18.95 5.85
N VAL A 69 3.51 18.94 6.88
CA VAL A 69 3.60 17.96 7.98
C VAL A 69 3.37 16.55 7.44
N ALA A 70 2.38 16.34 6.58
CA ALA A 70 2.14 15.06 5.91
C ALA A 70 3.37 14.57 5.13
N ALA A 71 3.93 15.41 4.28
CA ALA A 71 5.11 15.09 3.47
C ALA A 71 6.35 14.74 4.34
N VAL A 72 6.52 15.41 5.49
CA VAL A 72 7.58 15.09 6.46
C VAL A 72 7.33 13.72 7.10
N VAL A 73 6.09 13.41 7.49
CA VAL A 73 5.71 12.08 8.01
C VAL A 73 5.98 11.00 6.97
N ALA A 74 5.62 11.24 5.70
CA ALA A 74 5.91 10.34 4.58
C ALA A 74 7.44 10.09 4.43
N LEU A 75 8.25 11.15 4.48
CA LEU A 75 9.71 11.02 4.41
C LEU A 75 10.28 10.21 5.58
N ILE A 76 9.78 10.43 6.80
CA ILE A 76 10.19 9.66 7.98
C ILE A 76 9.82 8.18 7.80
N ALA A 77 8.59 7.89 7.39
CA ALA A 77 8.11 6.52 7.20
C ALA A 77 8.92 5.77 6.13
N LEU A 78 9.16 6.39 4.96
CA LEU A 78 9.99 5.83 3.90
C LEU A 78 11.45 5.63 4.35
N THR A 79 11.98 6.55 5.16
CA THR A 79 13.32 6.42 5.72
C THR A 79 13.42 5.26 6.72
N VAL A 80 12.38 5.05 7.54
CA VAL A 80 12.30 3.93 8.48
C VAL A 80 12.10 2.61 7.72
N ALA A 81 11.21 2.59 6.73
CA ALA A 81 10.92 1.40 5.92
C ALA A 81 12.14 0.93 5.11
N ALA A 82 12.98 1.87 4.64
CA ALA A 82 14.20 1.57 3.89
C ALA A 82 15.34 0.99 4.75
N ARG A 83 15.24 1.03 6.09
CA ARG A 83 16.28 0.48 6.96
C ARG A 83 16.39 -1.03 6.82
N PRO A 84 17.60 -1.59 6.81
CA PRO A 84 17.79 -3.04 6.76
C PRO A 84 17.22 -3.73 8.00
N ALA A 85 17.01 -5.04 7.89
CA ALA A 85 16.69 -5.88 9.03
C ALA A 85 17.78 -5.79 10.10
N THR A 86 17.40 -5.94 11.37
CA THR A 86 18.28 -5.91 12.53
C THR A 86 17.84 -6.99 13.50
N GLU A 87 18.66 -7.35 14.48
CA GLU A 87 18.32 -8.35 15.52
C GLU A 87 16.97 -8.08 16.21
N ARG A 88 16.55 -6.82 16.31
CA ARG A 88 15.24 -6.44 16.89
C ARG A 88 14.09 -6.48 15.89
N PHE A 89 14.37 -6.36 14.59
CA PHE A 89 13.38 -6.29 13.50
C PHE A 89 13.82 -7.19 12.35
N LEU A 90 13.68 -8.50 12.54
CA LEU A 90 14.19 -9.52 11.64
C LEU A 90 13.58 -9.47 10.23
N TYR A 91 12.33 -9.06 10.12
CA TYR A 91 11.63 -8.85 8.82
C TYR A 91 11.74 -7.42 8.29
N GLY A 92 12.60 -6.57 8.88
CA GLY A 92 12.71 -5.17 8.52
C GLY A 92 11.59 -4.31 9.11
N ARG A 93 11.34 -3.15 8.49
CA ARG A 93 10.38 -2.14 8.99
C ARG A 93 9.46 -1.63 7.88
N ALA A 94 9.23 -2.41 6.83
CA ALA A 94 8.43 -2.00 5.68
C ALA A 94 7.01 -1.56 6.06
N LYS A 95 6.41 -2.16 7.10
CA LYS A 95 5.10 -1.76 7.65
C LYS A 95 5.04 -0.33 8.19
N ALA A 96 6.19 0.39 8.35
CA ALA A 96 6.19 1.81 8.70
C ALA A 96 5.43 2.66 7.67
N GLU A 97 5.35 2.23 6.42
CA GLU A 97 4.58 2.91 5.38
C GLU A 97 3.08 2.98 5.69
N TYR A 98 2.51 1.93 6.29
CA TYR A 98 1.10 1.90 6.65
C TYR A 98 0.75 2.93 7.74
N PHE A 99 1.66 3.20 8.69
CA PHE A 99 1.44 4.25 9.69
C PHE A 99 1.37 5.64 9.06
N SER A 100 2.23 5.93 8.08
CA SER A 100 2.17 7.20 7.34
C SER A 100 0.85 7.33 6.59
N ALA A 101 0.45 6.29 5.87
CA ALA A 101 -0.80 6.29 5.12
C ALA A 101 -2.04 6.44 6.05
N ALA A 102 -2.01 5.85 7.26
CA ALA A 102 -3.06 6.03 8.26
C ALA A 102 -3.14 7.48 8.75
N VAL A 103 -1.98 8.12 9.03
CA VAL A 103 -1.92 9.53 9.45
C VAL A 103 -2.47 10.42 8.34
N GLU A 104 -2.09 10.21 7.10
CA GLU A 104 -2.60 10.95 5.95
C GLU A 104 -4.10 10.75 5.73
N GLY A 105 -4.59 9.50 5.80
CA GLY A 105 -6.02 9.21 5.72
C GLY A 105 -6.82 9.92 6.82
N LEU A 106 -6.30 9.97 8.05
CA LEU A 106 -6.92 10.70 9.15
C LEU A 106 -6.93 12.21 8.91
N MET A 107 -5.84 12.79 8.38
CA MET A 107 -5.78 14.21 8.05
C MET A 107 -6.78 14.57 6.94
N ILE A 108 -6.88 13.76 5.89
CA ILE A 108 -7.87 13.90 4.82
C ILE A 108 -9.30 13.85 5.40
N PHE A 109 -9.57 12.91 6.29
CA PHE A 109 -10.86 12.76 6.95
C PHE A 109 -11.22 13.99 7.80
N VAL A 110 -10.26 14.50 8.61
CA VAL A 110 -10.47 15.72 9.42
C VAL A 110 -10.71 16.94 8.55
N ALA A 111 -9.93 17.13 7.48
CA ALA A 111 -10.11 18.22 6.53
C ALA A 111 -11.51 18.18 5.89
N ALA A 112 -11.95 17.01 5.44
CA ALA A 112 -13.27 16.80 4.88
C ALA A 112 -14.40 17.12 5.88
N ALA A 113 -14.24 16.72 7.14
CA ALA A 113 -15.21 17.06 8.19
C ALA A 113 -15.32 18.58 8.40
N VAL A 114 -14.20 19.30 8.41
CA VAL A 114 -14.18 20.78 8.49
C VAL A 114 -14.88 21.41 7.27
N ILE A 115 -14.59 20.92 6.06
CA ILE A 115 -15.25 21.38 4.83
C ILE A 115 -16.77 21.20 4.92
N LEU A 116 -17.25 20.04 5.36
CA LEU A 116 -18.69 19.76 5.50
C LEU A 116 -19.37 20.68 6.51
N VAL A 117 -18.75 20.87 7.69
CA VAL A 117 -19.29 21.79 8.72
C VAL A 117 -19.36 23.22 8.17
N THR A 118 -18.29 23.68 7.52
CA THR A 118 -18.23 25.01 6.93
C THR A 118 -19.26 25.18 5.78
N ALA A 119 -19.42 24.13 4.95
CA ALA A 119 -20.41 24.15 3.87
C ALA A 119 -21.85 24.27 4.41
N VAL A 120 -22.19 23.54 5.48
CA VAL A 120 -23.48 23.65 6.14
C VAL A 120 -23.69 25.06 6.74
N GLU A 121 -22.66 25.60 7.43
CA GLU A 121 -22.72 26.98 7.97
C GLU A 121 -22.97 28.02 6.87
N ARG A 122 -22.20 27.94 5.74
CA ARG A 122 -22.35 28.85 4.60
C ARG A 122 -23.69 28.68 3.89
N PHE A 123 -24.26 27.50 3.85
CA PHE A 123 -25.59 27.28 3.29
C PHE A 123 -26.68 27.95 4.10
N VAL A 124 -26.59 27.93 5.44
CA VAL A 124 -27.53 28.60 6.35
C VAL A 124 -27.30 30.10 6.38
N ASN A 125 -26.05 30.53 6.46
CA ASN A 125 -25.63 31.91 6.55
C ASN A 125 -24.76 32.30 5.34
N PRO A 126 -25.36 32.58 4.15
CA PRO A 126 -24.61 32.97 2.96
C PRO A 126 -23.72 34.18 3.21
N ARG A 127 -22.50 34.16 2.71
CA ARG A 127 -21.57 35.32 2.77
C ARG A 127 -21.18 35.73 1.36
N PRO A 128 -21.15 37.02 1.03
CA PRO A 128 -20.74 37.48 -0.28
C PRO A 128 -19.28 37.09 -0.56
N LEU A 129 -18.98 36.78 -1.82
CA LEU A 129 -17.64 36.48 -2.28
C LEU A 129 -16.82 37.79 -2.38
N GLU A 130 -15.74 37.89 -1.58
CA GLU A 130 -14.84 39.03 -1.58
C GLU A 130 -13.58 38.75 -2.41
N ASN A 131 -13.10 39.74 -3.18
CA ASN A 131 -11.80 39.81 -3.85
C ASN A 131 -11.37 38.58 -4.69
N VAL A 132 -12.21 38.15 -5.62
CA VAL A 132 -12.10 36.90 -6.37
C VAL A 132 -10.90 36.83 -7.33
N GLY A 133 -10.31 37.94 -7.78
CA GLY A 133 -9.42 37.97 -8.96
C GLY A 133 -8.04 37.34 -8.76
N LEU A 134 -7.17 37.94 -7.94
CA LEU A 134 -5.78 37.46 -7.77
C LEU A 134 -5.72 36.12 -7.02
N GLY A 135 -6.62 35.92 -6.04
CA GLY A 135 -6.73 34.71 -5.27
C GLY A 135 -6.99 33.46 -6.14
N LEU A 136 -7.91 33.56 -7.11
CA LEU A 136 -8.23 32.47 -8.03
C LEU A 136 -7.03 32.06 -8.89
N ILE A 137 -6.23 33.01 -9.38
CA ILE A 137 -5.04 32.74 -10.19
C ILE A 137 -4.04 31.89 -9.36
N ILE A 138 -3.86 32.26 -8.10
CA ILE A 138 -2.92 31.58 -7.21
C ILE A 138 -3.41 30.18 -6.85
N ILE A 139 -4.72 30.03 -6.58
CA ILE A 139 -5.34 28.71 -6.37
C ILE A 139 -5.11 27.83 -7.60
N VAL A 140 -5.31 28.34 -8.81
CA VAL A 140 -5.07 27.57 -10.05
C VAL A 140 -3.61 27.13 -10.16
N ILE A 141 -2.64 28.05 -9.94
CA ILE A 141 -1.22 27.72 -10.01
C ILE A 141 -0.85 26.66 -8.94
N ALA A 142 -1.28 26.84 -7.70
CA ALA A 142 -1.03 25.90 -6.62
C ALA A 142 -1.65 24.52 -6.91
N SER A 143 -2.88 24.49 -7.46
CA SER A 143 -3.57 23.25 -7.84
C SER A 143 -2.87 22.53 -8.99
N LEU A 144 -2.34 23.24 -9.98
CA LEU A 144 -1.56 22.63 -11.07
C LEU A 144 -0.25 22.03 -10.55
N LEU A 145 0.44 22.70 -9.62
CA LEU A 145 1.64 22.16 -8.97
C LEU A 145 1.31 20.92 -8.16
N ASN A 146 0.33 20.97 -7.29
CA ASN A 146 -0.12 19.81 -6.49
C ASN A 146 -0.58 18.67 -7.38
N GLY A 147 -1.37 18.93 -8.41
CA GLY A 147 -1.86 17.92 -9.35
C GLY A 147 -0.73 17.23 -10.11
N GLY A 148 0.25 17.98 -10.59
CA GLY A 148 1.43 17.44 -11.27
C GLY A 148 2.22 16.50 -10.37
N VAL A 149 2.50 16.93 -9.13
CA VAL A 149 3.22 16.11 -8.14
C VAL A 149 2.38 14.92 -7.68
N ALA A 150 1.08 15.10 -7.44
CA ALA A 150 0.17 14.01 -7.09
C ALA A 150 0.19 12.87 -8.12
N LEU A 151 0.16 13.20 -9.41
CA LEU A 151 0.23 12.20 -10.48
C LEU A 151 1.57 11.46 -10.49
N VAL A 152 2.69 12.15 -10.24
CA VAL A 152 4.02 11.54 -10.13
C VAL A 152 4.07 10.58 -8.94
N LEU A 153 3.59 11.03 -7.76
CA LEU A 153 3.56 10.22 -6.54
C LEU A 153 2.67 9.00 -6.67
N MET A 154 1.45 9.15 -7.20
CA MET A 154 0.55 8.02 -7.41
C MET A 154 1.10 6.98 -8.38
N ARG A 155 1.74 7.43 -9.50
CA ARG A 155 2.40 6.51 -10.43
C ARG A 155 3.57 5.78 -9.77
N ALA A 156 4.44 6.52 -9.07
CA ALA A 156 5.56 5.92 -8.35
C ALA A 156 5.09 4.96 -7.27
N GLY A 157 4.06 5.32 -6.51
CA GLY A 157 3.45 4.49 -5.49
C GLY A 157 2.84 3.20 -6.04
N LYS A 158 2.21 3.26 -7.23
CA LYS A 158 1.72 2.06 -7.92
C LYS A 158 2.86 1.19 -8.44
N THR A 159 3.86 1.78 -9.09
CA THR A 159 4.99 1.05 -9.69
C THR A 159 5.85 0.34 -8.65
N HIS A 160 6.02 0.95 -7.47
CA HIS A 160 6.89 0.43 -6.41
C HIS A 160 6.11 -0.14 -5.21
N ASN A 161 4.82 -0.37 -5.36
CA ASN A 161 3.92 -0.84 -4.30
C ASN A 161 4.08 -0.09 -2.96
N SER A 162 4.26 1.24 -3.01
CA SER A 162 4.38 2.09 -1.81
C SER A 162 3.04 2.73 -1.46
N ILE A 163 2.46 2.32 -0.33
CA ILE A 163 1.22 2.90 0.17
C ILE A 163 1.43 4.36 0.62
N THR A 164 2.59 4.69 1.19
CA THR A 164 2.95 6.07 1.58
C THR A 164 2.89 7.02 0.38
N LEU A 165 3.51 6.66 -0.76
CA LEU A 165 3.47 7.53 -1.94
C LEU A 165 2.06 7.64 -2.55
N ARG A 166 1.27 6.55 -2.49
CA ARG A 166 -0.13 6.59 -2.93
C ARG A 166 -0.97 7.48 -2.03
N ALA A 167 -0.73 7.43 -0.72
CA ALA A 167 -1.43 8.24 0.27
C ALA A 167 -1.12 9.73 0.09
N ASP A 168 0.16 10.11 0.05
CA ASP A 168 0.62 11.49 -0.19
C ASP A 168 0.10 12.02 -1.54
N GLY A 169 0.14 11.20 -2.60
CA GLY A 169 -0.45 11.54 -3.90
C GLY A 169 -1.98 11.74 -3.85
N LYS A 170 -2.73 10.90 -3.10
CA LYS A 170 -4.17 11.06 -2.89
C LYS A 170 -4.48 12.32 -2.08
N HIS A 171 -3.65 12.65 -1.08
CA HIS A 171 -3.78 13.87 -0.29
C HIS A 171 -3.64 15.12 -1.16
N LEU A 172 -2.55 15.23 -1.94
CA LEU A 172 -2.37 16.35 -2.88
C LEU A 172 -3.47 16.42 -3.95
N MET A 173 -4.01 15.27 -4.40
CA MET A 173 -5.13 15.25 -5.33
C MET A 173 -6.43 15.73 -4.67
N THR A 174 -6.62 15.48 -3.38
CA THR A 174 -7.74 16.02 -2.59
C THR A 174 -7.71 17.56 -2.62
N ASP A 175 -6.53 18.17 -2.46
CA ASP A 175 -6.38 19.62 -2.56
C ASP A 175 -6.73 20.16 -3.96
N VAL A 176 -6.42 19.41 -5.00
CA VAL A 176 -6.82 19.77 -6.38
C VAL A 176 -8.34 19.70 -6.54
N VAL A 177 -8.99 18.67 -5.99
CA VAL A 177 -10.44 18.50 -6.05
C VAL A 177 -11.16 19.59 -5.25
N THR A 178 -10.67 19.95 -4.06
CA THR A 178 -11.22 21.06 -3.27
C THR A 178 -11.09 22.39 -4.00
N SER A 179 -9.91 22.68 -4.56
CA SER A 179 -9.65 23.89 -5.35
C SER A 179 -10.55 23.98 -6.59
N ALA A 180 -10.72 22.85 -7.31
CA ALA A 180 -11.63 22.77 -8.45
C ALA A 180 -13.10 23.00 -8.01
N GLY A 181 -13.49 22.47 -6.85
CA GLY A 181 -14.79 22.69 -6.23
C GLY A 181 -15.04 24.18 -5.93
N VAL A 182 -14.05 24.84 -5.32
CA VAL A 182 -14.12 26.29 -5.05
C VAL A 182 -14.29 27.09 -6.35
N LEU A 183 -13.48 26.81 -7.38
CA LEU A 183 -13.58 27.46 -8.69
C LEU A 183 -14.96 27.23 -9.34
N LEU A 184 -15.48 26.02 -9.26
CA LEU A 184 -16.81 25.68 -9.78
C LEU A 184 -17.92 26.39 -8.98
N GLY A 185 -17.85 26.38 -7.66
CA GLY A 185 -18.80 27.04 -6.77
C GLY A 185 -18.88 28.56 -7.05
N VAL A 186 -17.72 29.23 -7.07
CA VAL A 186 -17.61 30.64 -7.42
C VAL A 186 -18.18 30.93 -8.81
N GLY A 187 -17.82 30.13 -9.81
CA GLY A 187 -18.33 30.27 -11.18
C GLY A 187 -19.86 30.17 -11.26
N LEU A 188 -20.45 29.19 -10.56
CA LEU A 188 -21.89 28.99 -10.50
C LEU A 188 -22.60 30.15 -9.80
N VAL A 189 -22.03 30.68 -8.72
CA VAL A 189 -22.57 31.88 -8.03
C VAL A 189 -22.55 33.11 -8.95
N VAL A 190 -21.45 33.34 -9.67
CA VAL A 190 -21.35 34.47 -10.63
C VAL A 190 -22.36 34.34 -11.77
N LEU A 191 -22.59 33.12 -12.28
CA LEU A 191 -23.52 32.88 -13.39
C LEU A 191 -25.00 32.94 -12.99
N THR A 192 -25.34 32.48 -11.77
CA THR A 192 -26.74 32.33 -11.34
C THR A 192 -27.21 33.37 -10.35
N GLY A 193 -26.29 34.07 -9.66
CA GLY A 193 -26.58 34.96 -8.54
C GLY A 193 -27.02 34.23 -7.26
N TRP A 194 -26.97 32.89 -7.22
CA TRP A 194 -27.40 32.11 -6.06
C TRP A 194 -26.22 31.70 -5.17
N GLU A 195 -25.92 32.50 -4.15
CA GLU A 195 -24.76 32.38 -3.26
C GLU A 195 -24.66 31.00 -2.57
N ARG A 196 -25.79 30.29 -2.36
CA ARG A 196 -25.78 28.96 -1.71
C ARG A 196 -25.20 27.84 -2.57
N LEU A 197 -25.03 28.06 -3.89
CA LEU A 197 -24.43 27.04 -4.77
C LEU A 197 -22.97 26.73 -4.40
N ASP A 198 -22.21 27.71 -3.94
CA ASP A 198 -20.84 27.47 -3.43
C ASP A 198 -20.86 26.45 -2.29
N ALA A 199 -21.76 26.60 -1.33
CA ALA A 199 -21.91 25.69 -0.21
C ALA A 199 -22.37 24.27 -0.64
N VAL A 200 -23.26 24.16 -1.64
CA VAL A 200 -23.71 22.87 -2.18
C VAL A 200 -22.55 22.13 -2.86
N VAL A 201 -21.76 22.83 -3.67
CA VAL A 201 -20.58 22.24 -4.32
C VAL A 201 -19.54 21.82 -3.27
N ALA A 202 -19.23 22.69 -2.29
CA ALA A 202 -18.31 22.37 -1.21
C ALA A 202 -18.76 21.13 -0.41
N PHE A 203 -20.06 21.01 -0.14
CA PHE A 203 -20.62 19.83 0.54
C PHE A 203 -20.42 18.54 -0.28
N ALA A 204 -20.72 18.57 -1.59
CA ALA A 204 -20.54 17.42 -2.46
C ALA A 204 -19.06 17.00 -2.55
N VAL A 205 -18.15 17.96 -2.66
CA VAL A 205 -16.70 17.73 -2.62
C VAL A 205 -16.27 17.12 -1.28
N GLY A 206 -16.73 17.68 -0.16
CA GLY A 206 -16.42 17.17 1.18
C GLY A 206 -16.86 15.72 1.39
N VAL A 207 -18.04 15.32 0.89
CA VAL A 207 -18.49 13.93 0.93
C VAL A 207 -17.56 13.02 0.14
N ASN A 208 -17.15 13.41 -1.07
CA ASN A 208 -16.22 12.63 -1.89
C ASN A 208 -14.86 12.45 -1.19
N ILE A 209 -14.38 13.50 -0.50
CA ILE A 209 -13.12 13.45 0.25
C ILE A 209 -13.20 12.54 1.47
N ILE A 210 -14.33 12.49 2.17
CA ILE A 210 -14.56 11.52 3.26
C ILE A 210 -14.39 10.08 2.76
N VAL A 211 -14.99 9.75 1.61
CA VAL A 211 -14.87 8.41 1.02
C VAL A 211 -13.40 8.08 0.73
N THR A 212 -12.63 9.04 0.20
CA THR A 212 -11.19 8.87 -0.06
C THR A 212 -10.41 8.63 1.24
N GLY A 213 -10.68 9.40 2.30
CA GLY A 213 -10.02 9.26 3.60
C GLY A 213 -10.30 7.91 4.26
N ILE A 214 -11.57 7.47 4.25
CA ILE A 214 -11.98 6.16 4.77
C ILE A 214 -11.31 5.04 3.98
N SER A 215 -11.30 5.10 2.65
CA SER A 215 -10.64 4.11 1.79
C SER A 215 -9.16 3.97 2.12
N LEU A 216 -8.45 5.10 2.29
CA LEU A 216 -7.02 5.09 2.61
C LEU A 216 -6.75 4.54 4.01
N LEU A 217 -7.58 4.91 4.98
CA LEU A 217 -7.47 4.39 6.35
C LEU A 217 -7.73 2.88 6.39
N SER A 218 -8.76 2.39 5.69
CA SER A 218 -9.06 0.97 5.57
C SER A 218 -7.92 0.19 4.92
N GLU A 219 -7.35 0.71 3.82
CA GLU A 219 -6.19 0.11 3.14
C GLU A 219 -4.98 0.02 4.08
N SER A 220 -4.73 1.07 4.86
CA SER A 220 -3.65 1.11 5.84
C SER A 220 -3.84 0.09 6.97
N VAL A 221 -5.03 0.03 7.55
CA VAL A 221 -5.36 -0.94 8.61
C VAL A 221 -5.24 -2.37 8.09
N SER A 222 -5.79 -2.66 6.90
CA SER A 222 -5.69 -3.98 6.28
C SER A 222 -4.23 -4.41 6.07
N GLY A 223 -3.37 -3.51 5.61
CA GLY A 223 -1.94 -3.81 5.45
C GLY A 223 -1.20 -4.05 6.76
N LEU A 224 -1.60 -3.37 7.86
CA LEU A 224 -1.07 -3.67 9.20
C LEU A 224 -1.50 -5.05 9.70
N LEU A 225 -2.69 -5.52 9.29
CA LEU A 225 -3.27 -6.81 9.63
C LEU A 225 -2.85 -7.94 8.67
N ASP A 226 -1.74 -7.78 7.95
CA ASP A 226 -1.19 -8.81 7.05
C ASP A 226 -2.16 -9.20 5.91
N LYS A 227 -2.74 -8.20 5.25
CA LYS A 227 -3.57 -8.41 4.07
C LYS A 227 -2.85 -9.30 3.04
N ALA A 228 -3.57 -10.26 2.48
CA ALA A 228 -3.09 -11.11 1.40
C ALA A 228 -2.65 -10.32 0.16
N LEU A 229 -1.82 -10.92 -0.68
CA LEU A 229 -1.40 -10.33 -1.95
C LEU A 229 -2.61 -10.06 -2.86
N PRO A 230 -2.49 -9.13 -3.83
CA PRO A 230 -3.51 -8.91 -4.84
C PRO A 230 -3.82 -10.16 -5.67
N ASP A 231 -5.04 -10.24 -6.21
CA ASP A 231 -5.48 -11.36 -7.03
C ASP A 231 -4.55 -11.62 -8.23
N GLU A 232 -4.00 -10.57 -8.85
CA GLU A 232 -3.04 -10.69 -9.96
C GLU A 232 -1.77 -11.46 -9.55
N ASP A 233 -1.26 -11.24 -8.34
CA ASP A 233 -0.11 -11.98 -7.80
C ASP A 233 -0.50 -13.43 -7.44
N HIS A 234 -1.71 -13.64 -6.89
CA HIS A 234 -2.22 -14.98 -6.60
C HIS A 234 -2.38 -15.81 -7.87
N GLU A 235 -2.88 -15.23 -8.96
CA GLU A 235 -2.99 -15.92 -10.26
C GLU A 235 -1.62 -16.39 -10.75
N ILE A 236 -0.58 -15.55 -10.67
CA ILE A 236 0.78 -15.90 -11.06
C ILE A 236 1.31 -17.06 -10.20
N ILE A 237 1.16 -16.95 -8.86
CA ILE A 237 1.64 -17.97 -7.93
C ILE A 237 0.92 -19.29 -8.16
N THR A 238 -0.41 -19.28 -8.19
CA THR A 238 -1.23 -20.49 -8.33
C THR A 238 -1.01 -21.16 -9.68
N GLU A 239 -0.82 -20.40 -10.76
CA GLU A 239 -0.50 -20.95 -12.08
C GLU A 239 0.86 -21.70 -12.08
N ILE A 240 1.89 -21.13 -11.42
CA ILE A 240 3.19 -21.81 -11.28
C ILE A 240 3.04 -23.08 -10.46
N LEU A 241 2.32 -23.05 -9.34
CA LEU A 241 2.11 -24.22 -8.49
C LEU A 241 1.31 -25.32 -9.20
N ARG A 242 0.21 -24.96 -9.89
CA ARG A 242 -0.58 -25.91 -10.70
C ARG A 242 0.25 -26.59 -11.79
N ARG A 243 1.06 -25.83 -12.50
CA ARG A 243 1.92 -26.37 -13.57
C ARG A 243 2.98 -27.31 -13.04
N ARG A 244 3.41 -27.14 -11.80
CA ARG A 244 4.37 -28.02 -11.11
C ARG A 244 3.72 -29.17 -10.36
N THR A 245 2.40 -29.17 -10.22
CA THR A 245 1.65 -30.30 -9.70
C THR A 245 1.65 -31.40 -10.74
N ASP A 246 2.08 -32.58 -10.33
CA ASP A 246 2.06 -33.81 -11.14
C ASP A 246 1.51 -34.96 -10.30
N GLY A 247 1.61 -36.21 -10.79
CA GLY A 247 1.13 -37.38 -10.06
C GLY A 247 1.96 -37.70 -8.81
N THR A 248 3.07 -37.01 -8.55
CA THR A 248 4.01 -37.28 -7.47
C THR A 248 4.21 -36.12 -6.53
N THR A 249 4.00 -34.88 -6.99
CA THR A 249 4.19 -33.66 -6.21
C THR A 249 2.93 -32.81 -6.27
N THR A 250 2.53 -32.27 -5.12
CA THR A 250 1.40 -31.34 -5.01
C THR A 250 1.65 -30.27 -3.95
N PHE A 251 0.76 -29.29 -3.84
CA PHE A 251 0.92 -28.14 -2.95
C PHE A 251 -0.38 -27.86 -2.21
N HIS A 252 -0.26 -27.42 -0.95
CA HIS A 252 -1.38 -26.92 -0.17
C HIS A 252 -0.95 -25.82 0.82
N GLY A 253 -1.90 -25.29 1.57
CA GLY A 253 -1.63 -24.33 2.65
C GLY A 253 -0.99 -23.04 2.17
N LEU A 254 -1.25 -22.59 0.92
CA LEU A 254 -0.73 -21.34 0.40
C LEU A 254 -1.28 -20.15 1.18
N GLN A 255 -0.40 -19.47 1.91
CA GLN A 255 -0.69 -18.21 2.57
C GLN A 255 0.21 -17.13 2.01
N THR A 256 -0.35 -15.94 1.83
CA THR A 256 0.40 -14.78 1.32
C THR A 256 0.12 -13.56 2.18
N ARG A 257 1.06 -12.62 2.19
CA ARG A 257 0.86 -11.30 2.80
C ARG A 257 1.76 -10.25 2.17
N GLU A 258 1.32 -9.00 2.20
CA GLU A 258 2.14 -7.86 1.81
C GLU A 258 2.63 -7.05 3.04
N ALA A 259 3.80 -6.45 2.92
CA ALA A 259 4.33 -5.52 3.90
C ALA A 259 5.04 -4.36 3.18
N GLY A 260 4.29 -3.31 2.83
CA GLY A 260 4.77 -2.23 1.97
C GLY A 260 5.23 -2.79 0.62
N GLN A 261 6.49 -2.54 0.26
CA GLN A 261 7.06 -3.03 -1.00
C GLN A 261 7.40 -4.53 -1.01
N GLN A 262 7.34 -5.22 0.13
CA GLN A 262 7.73 -6.62 0.25
C GLN A 262 6.52 -7.54 0.20
N LYS A 263 6.68 -8.67 -0.51
CA LYS A 263 5.71 -9.74 -0.64
C LYS A 263 6.23 -10.99 0.05
N TYR A 264 5.35 -11.71 0.73
CA TYR A 264 5.67 -12.94 1.44
C TYR A 264 4.67 -14.02 1.06
N MET A 265 5.17 -15.25 0.90
CA MET A 265 4.32 -16.42 0.79
C MET A 265 4.89 -17.60 1.59
N ASN A 266 4.00 -18.40 2.13
CA ASN A 266 4.27 -19.70 2.69
C ASN A 266 3.47 -20.74 1.91
N VAL A 267 4.04 -21.90 1.66
CA VAL A 267 3.36 -23.01 0.99
C VAL A 267 3.96 -24.35 1.43
N HIS A 268 3.11 -25.35 1.61
CA HIS A 268 3.53 -26.73 1.85
C HIS A 268 3.71 -27.43 0.50
N VAL A 269 4.80 -28.19 0.39
CA VAL A 269 5.22 -28.92 -0.81
C VAL A 269 5.21 -30.40 -0.48
N LEU A 270 4.22 -31.12 -0.97
CA LEU A 270 4.08 -32.56 -0.74
C LEU A 270 4.83 -33.33 -1.82
N VAL A 271 5.72 -34.22 -1.38
CA VAL A 271 6.61 -34.97 -2.26
C VAL A 271 6.62 -36.45 -1.88
N PRO A 272 7.06 -37.35 -2.77
CA PRO A 272 7.22 -38.77 -2.46
C PRO A 272 8.11 -39.01 -1.24
N ASP A 273 7.73 -39.98 -0.39
CA ASP A 273 8.42 -40.33 0.86
C ASP A 273 9.86 -40.75 0.65
N GLU A 274 10.15 -41.39 -0.50
CA GLU A 274 11.48 -41.87 -0.86
C GLU A 274 12.44 -40.76 -1.29
N TRP A 275 11.98 -39.49 -1.44
CA TRP A 275 12.89 -38.43 -1.77
C TRP A 275 13.87 -38.15 -0.64
N THR A 276 15.13 -37.99 -1.01
CA THR A 276 16.12 -37.51 -0.05
C THR A 276 15.95 -36.04 0.22
N VAL A 277 16.34 -35.60 1.41
CA VAL A 277 16.33 -34.16 1.77
C VAL A 277 17.03 -33.30 0.70
N LYS A 278 18.13 -33.83 0.09
CA LYS A 278 18.82 -33.16 -0.98
C LYS A 278 17.94 -32.98 -2.22
N HIS A 279 17.25 -34.03 -2.63
CA HIS A 279 16.37 -33.98 -3.82
C HIS A 279 15.21 -32.99 -3.62
N GLY A 280 14.56 -33.04 -2.45
CA GLY A 280 13.50 -32.10 -2.09
C GLY A 280 14.02 -30.67 -2.04
N HIS A 281 15.20 -30.43 -1.47
CA HIS A 281 15.82 -29.09 -1.45
C HIS A 281 16.09 -28.57 -2.87
N ASP A 282 16.69 -29.36 -3.74
CA ASP A 282 16.99 -28.98 -5.13
C ASP A 282 15.69 -28.66 -5.92
N TYR A 283 14.59 -29.37 -5.64
CA TYR A 283 13.28 -29.10 -6.22
C TYR A 283 12.70 -27.76 -5.74
N ILE A 284 12.76 -27.49 -4.43
CA ILE A 284 12.29 -26.22 -3.82
C ILE A 284 13.08 -25.03 -4.36
N GLU A 285 14.41 -25.12 -4.44
CA GLU A 285 15.23 -24.04 -5.01
C GLU A 285 14.79 -23.70 -6.43
N GLY A 286 14.48 -24.70 -7.25
CA GLY A 286 13.97 -24.50 -8.61
C GLY A 286 12.59 -23.86 -8.65
N LEU A 287 11.70 -24.17 -7.71
CA LEU A 287 10.39 -23.54 -7.55
C LEU A 287 10.54 -22.06 -7.12
N GLU A 288 11.35 -21.82 -6.09
CA GLU A 288 11.58 -20.47 -5.56
C GLU A 288 12.23 -19.54 -6.58
N ASP A 289 13.19 -20.05 -7.37
CA ASP A 289 13.82 -19.28 -8.46
C ASP A 289 12.80 -18.89 -9.56
N GLU A 290 11.87 -19.78 -9.90
CA GLU A 290 10.80 -19.48 -10.85
C GLU A 290 9.83 -18.44 -10.30
N LEU A 291 9.38 -18.59 -9.06
CA LEU A 291 8.50 -17.64 -8.38
C LEU A 291 9.16 -16.25 -8.29
N ARG A 292 10.42 -16.16 -7.88
CA ARG A 292 11.17 -14.91 -7.80
C ARG A 292 11.44 -14.26 -9.17
N THR A 293 11.50 -15.06 -10.23
CA THR A 293 11.64 -14.52 -11.60
C THR A 293 10.38 -13.79 -12.03
N CYS A 294 9.20 -14.32 -11.69
CA CYS A 294 7.91 -13.70 -12.01
C CYS A 294 7.54 -12.57 -11.01
N LEU A 295 7.92 -12.73 -9.73
CA LEU A 295 7.64 -11.80 -8.64
C LEU A 295 8.94 -11.47 -7.88
N PRO A 296 9.76 -10.52 -8.37
CA PRO A 296 11.11 -10.27 -7.84
C PRO A 296 11.17 -9.88 -6.35
N ASP A 297 10.09 -9.26 -5.81
CA ASP A 297 10.02 -8.81 -4.41
C ASP A 297 9.40 -9.87 -3.48
N LEU A 298 9.20 -11.10 -3.97
CA LEU A 298 8.60 -12.19 -3.23
C LEU A 298 9.64 -12.91 -2.37
N THR A 299 9.36 -13.00 -1.07
CA THR A 299 10.06 -13.89 -0.14
C THR A 299 9.23 -15.15 0.02
N VAL A 300 9.80 -16.28 -0.35
CA VAL A 300 9.13 -17.58 -0.31
C VAL A 300 9.65 -18.38 0.89
N LEU A 301 8.74 -18.98 1.63
CA LEU A 301 9.02 -19.99 2.64
C LEU A 301 8.26 -21.26 2.28
N THR A 302 9.00 -22.32 2.03
CA THR A 302 8.45 -23.63 1.67
C THR A 302 8.59 -24.60 2.85
N HIS A 303 7.57 -25.43 3.05
CA HIS A 303 7.61 -26.56 3.99
C HIS A 303 7.50 -27.87 3.21
N LEU A 304 8.56 -28.68 3.22
CA LEU A 304 8.61 -29.94 2.50
C LEU A 304 8.01 -31.05 3.36
N GLU A 305 7.04 -31.79 2.80
CA GLU A 305 6.27 -32.80 3.52
C GLU A 305 6.15 -34.10 2.70
N PRO A 306 6.16 -35.26 3.37
CA PRO A 306 5.89 -36.54 2.70
C PRO A 306 4.40 -36.64 2.35
N ILE A 307 4.09 -37.02 1.10
CA ILE A 307 2.71 -37.05 0.60
C ILE A 307 1.85 -38.13 1.25
N SER A 308 2.46 -39.19 1.77
CA SER A 308 1.73 -40.31 2.40
C SER A 308 1.52 -40.11 3.91
N ASP A 309 2.17 -39.16 4.55
CA ASP A 309 2.06 -38.95 6.00
C ASP A 309 0.75 -38.21 6.34
N PRO A 310 -0.13 -38.81 7.16
CA PRO A 310 -1.33 -38.13 7.63
C PRO A 310 -1.05 -36.80 8.39
N ALA A 311 0.14 -36.63 8.99
CA ALA A 311 0.53 -35.41 9.69
C ALA A 311 0.64 -34.22 8.73
N SER A 312 1.05 -34.45 7.49
CA SER A 312 1.15 -33.43 6.44
C SER A 312 -0.21 -32.75 6.12
N TYR A 313 -1.32 -33.34 6.53
CA TYR A 313 -2.67 -32.81 6.29
C TYR A 313 -3.33 -32.23 7.54
N MET A 314 -2.64 -32.23 8.68
CA MET A 314 -3.20 -31.81 9.97
C MET A 314 -2.87 -30.34 10.30
N ASP A 315 -1.92 -29.73 9.63
CA ASP A 315 -1.42 -28.38 9.88
C ASP A 315 -1.75 -27.41 8.74
N ILE A 316 -2.69 -27.77 7.87
CA ILE A 316 -3.20 -26.86 6.83
C ILE A 316 -3.91 -25.68 7.50
N PRO A 317 -3.50 -24.42 7.22
CA PRO A 317 -4.16 -23.26 7.77
C PRO A 317 -5.65 -23.19 7.40
N GLU A 318 -6.52 -22.79 8.32
CA GLU A 318 -7.96 -22.62 8.04
C GLU A 318 -8.21 -21.66 6.88
N ALA A 319 -7.45 -20.55 6.83
CA ALA A 319 -7.48 -19.60 5.72
C ALA A 319 -6.23 -19.77 4.84
N HIS A 320 -6.45 -20.16 3.60
CA HIS A 320 -5.40 -20.33 2.59
C HIS A 320 -5.96 -20.03 1.19
N VAL A 321 -5.06 -19.73 0.25
CA VAL A 321 -5.43 -19.52 -1.15
C VAL A 321 -5.64 -20.88 -1.83
N PRO A 322 -6.78 -21.15 -2.47
CA PRO A 322 -7.01 -22.39 -3.19
C PRO A 322 -6.03 -22.51 -4.38
N ILE A 323 -5.29 -23.59 -4.45
CA ILE A 323 -4.36 -23.87 -5.56
C ILE A 323 -5.06 -24.70 -6.64
N HIS A 324 -5.93 -25.61 -6.23
CA HIS A 324 -6.68 -26.50 -7.12
C HIS A 324 -8.17 -26.16 -7.10
N ASP A 325 -8.87 -26.44 -8.19
CA ASP A 325 -10.32 -26.32 -8.22
C ASP A 325 -10.94 -27.35 -7.26
N ASP A 326 -12.00 -26.94 -6.57
CA ASP A 326 -12.66 -27.70 -5.49
C ASP A 326 -13.01 -29.16 -5.81
N GLU A 327 -13.14 -29.51 -7.08
CA GLU A 327 -13.53 -30.84 -7.56
C GLU A 327 -12.33 -31.80 -7.73
N HIS A 328 -11.11 -31.28 -7.80
CA HIS A 328 -9.89 -32.02 -8.07
C HIS A 328 -8.74 -31.72 -7.08
N ASP A 329 -9.06 -31.30 -5.85
CA ASP A 329 -8.07 -31.06 -4.83
C ASP A 329 -7.55 -32.40 -4.26
N PRO A 330 -6.34 -32.87 -4.67
CA PRO A 330 -5.78 -34.13 -4.20
C PRO A 330 -5.37 -34.09 -2.72
N THR A 331 -5.44 -32.89 -2.09
CA THR A 331 -5.01 -32.67 -0.71
C THR A 331 -6.17 -32.74 0.29
N ARG A 332 -7.42 -32.95 -0.18
CA ARG A 332 -8.57 -33.12 0.72
C ARG A 332 -8.62 -34.52 1.29
N PRO A 333 -8.55 -34.69 2.61
CA PRO A 333 -8.88 -35.97 3.21
C PRO A 333 -10.31 -36.38 2.83
N PRO A 334 -10.58 -37.63 2.49
CA PRO A 334 -11.92 -38.07 2.17
C PRO A 334 -12.86 -37.81 3.37
N GLY A 335 -13.81 -36.88 3.21
CA GLY A 335 -14.83 -36.55 4.21
C GLY A 335 -14.92 -35.10 4.70
N TRP A 336 -14.08 -34.18 4.22
CA TRP A 336 -14.20 -32.76 4.57
C TRP A 336 -15.38 -32.11 3.83
N ALA A 337 -16.42 -31.75 4.58
CA ALA A 337 -17.52 -30.93 4.09
C ALA A 337 -17.08 -29.46 4.05
N ARG A 338 -17.47 -28.72 2.99
CA ARG A 338 -17.32 -27.26 2.88
C ARG A 338 -17.79 -26.58 4.14
N ILE A 339 -16.98 -25.78 4.75
CA ILE A 339 -17.44 -24.63 5.52
C ILE A 339 -17.70 -23.55 4.47
N ASP A 340 -18.97 -23.36 4.10
CA ASP A 340 -19.38 -22.31 3.17
C ASP A 340 -18.98 -20.95 3.74
N SER A 341 -18.07 -20.26 3.06
CA SER A 341 -17.67 -18.86 3.30
C SER A 341 -18.80 -17.91 2.84
N ALA A 342 -19.96 -18.01 3.46
CA ALA A 342 -21.14 -17.19 3.12
C ALA A 342 -21.32 -15.96 4.02
N GLU A 343 -20.38 -15.59 4.87
CA GLU A 343 -20.58 -14.50 5.84
C GLU A 343 -19.59 -13.31 5.77
N ASP A 344 -18.78 -13.15 4.70
CA ASP A 344 -17.99 -11.93 4.53
C ASP A 344 -18.09 -11.39 3.09
N ARG A 345 -19.26 -10.80 2.78
CA ARG A 345 -19.42 -9.86 1.65
C ARG A 345 -19.98 -8.53 2.13
#